data_9f395e52a9dc139832cfd58eba5a7395
#
_entry.id   9f395e52a9dc139832cfd58eba5a7395
#
_cell.length_a   1.000
_cell.length_b   1.000
_cell.length_c   1.000
_cell.angle_alpha   90.00
_cell.angle_beta   90.00
_cell.angle_gamma   90.00
#
_symmetry.space_group_name_H-M   'P 1'
#
loop_
_entity.id
_entity.type
_entity.pdbx_description
1 polymer ?
#
loop_
_entity_poly.entity_id
_entity_poly.type
_entity_poly.pdbx_seq_one_letter_code
_entity_poly.pdbx_strand_id
1 'polypeptide(L)'
;MATTSAPPIRPSDFLDLDAFLSDEERLIRDTVRQFVATEVVPHVGDWFEQATLPRELATKLGALNVLGMHLTGYGCAGTSATAYGLACMELEAGDSGVRSLVSVQGSLAMFAIWKWGSEEQKATWLPRMATGEAIGCFGLTEPDAGSDPGSMRTRARRDGDGWVLNGQKMWITNGTIADVAVVWARTDEGVRGFLVPRGTPGFSAPEIHKKLSLRASVTSLLDGDDAQVPA
;
A
#
# COMPACT_ATOMS: atom_id res chain seq x y z
N MET A 1 34.12 -39.16 -15.69
CA MET A 1 32.82 -38.71 -15.16
C MET A 1 33.09 -37.66 -14.11
N ALA A 2 32.79 -36.43 -14.37
CA ALA A 2 32.95 -35.38 -13.39
C ALA A 2 31.86 -35.56 -12.33
N THR A 3 32.24 -35.81 -11.08
CA THR A 3 31.34 -35.80 -9.92
C THR A 3 30.93 -34.36 -9.69
N THR A 4 29.76 -33.96 -10.16
CA THR A 4 29.13 -32.70 -9.72
C THR A 4 28.86 -32.85 -8.23
N SER A 5 29.66 -32.21 -7.40
CA SER A 5 29.34 -32.08 -5.97
C SER A 5 28.05 -31.30 -5.84
N ALA A 6 27.12 -31.78 -5.00
CA ALA A 6 25.91 -31.05 -4.68
C ALA A 6 26.30 -29.64 -4.15
N PRO A 7 25.56 -28.58 -4.50
CA PRO A 7 25.85 -27.25 -3.98
C PRO A 7 25.77 -27.25 -2.45
N PRO A 8 26.57 -26.41 -1.76
CA PRO A 8 26.54 -26.35 -0.31
C PRO A 8 25.14 -25.87 0.16
N ILE A 9 24.61 -26.53 1.17
CA ILE A 9 23.34 -26.14 1.81
C ILE A 9 23.50 -24.73 2.39
N ARG A 10 22.61 -23.81 2.01
CA ARG A 10 22.54 -22.45 2.52
C ARG A 10 21.45 -22.38 3.59
N PRO A 11 21.77 -21.98 4.84
CA PRO A 11 20.74 -21.88 5.90
C PRO A 11 19.57 -20.93 5.54
N SER A 12 19.83 -19.89 4.73
CA SER A 12 18.84 -18.92 4.26
C SER A 12 18.05 -19.39 3.04
N ASP A 13 18.48 -20.46 2.39
CA ASP A 13 17.82 -21.04 1.22
C ASP A 13 18.00 -22.58 1.25
N PHE A 14 17.40 -23.20 2.25
CA PHE A 14 17.53 -24.64 2.51
C PHE A 14 16.97 -25.52 1.38
N LEU A 15 15.96 -25.01 0.65
CA LEU A 15 15.31 -25.70 -0.47
C LEU A 15 15.90 -25.34 -1.83
N ASP A 16 16.97 -24.52 -1.85
CA ASP A 16 17.61 -24.01 -3.09
C ASP A 16 16.60 -23.32 -4.03
N LEU A 17 15.70 -22.49 -3.46
CA LEU A 17 14.70 -21.77 -4.21
C LEU A 17 15.32 -20.75 -5.17
N ASP A 18 16.50 -20.25 -4.86
CA ASP A 18 17.29 -19.36 -5.72
C ASP A 18 17.53 -19.94 -7.12
N ALA A 19 17.61 -21.28 -7.24
CA ALA A 19 17.79 -21.95 -8.53
C ALA A 19 16.60 -21.76 -9.51
N PHE A 20 15.42 -21.43 -8.99
CA PHE A 20 14.21 -21.19 -9.77
C PHE A 20 13.99 -19.72 -10.15
N LEU A 21 14.78 -18.81 -9.59
CA LEU A 21 14.66 -17.38 -9.86
C LEU A 21 15.42 -16.98 -11.11
N SER A 22 14.87 -16.06 -11.89
CA SER A 22 15.60 -15.38 -12.97
C SER A 22 16.68 -14.46 -12.42
N ASP A 23 17.61 -14.02 -13.26
CA ASP A 23 18.64 -13.04 -12.88
C ASP A 23 18.02 -11.71 -12.46
N GLU A 24 16.95 -11.29 -13.14
CA GLU A 24 16.21 -10.08 -12.79
C GLU A 24 15.55 -10.19 -11.41
N GLU A 25 14.89 -11.30 -11.11
CA GLU A 25 14.25 -11.52 -9.81
C GLU A 25 15.27 -11.55 -8.67
N ARG A 26 16.43 -12.18 -8.88
CA ARG A 26 17.54 -12.14 -7.93
C ARG A 26 18.06 -10.71 -7.72
N LEU A 27 18.24 -9.96 -8.80
CA LEU A 27 18.72 -8.57 -8.72
C LEU A 27 17.73 -7.68 -7.96
N ILE A 28 16.43 -7.80 -8.21
CA ILE A 28 15.39 -7.05 -7.50
C ILE A 28 15.43 -7.39 -6.00
N ARG A 29 15.44 -8.68 -5.65
CA ARG A 29 15.54 -9.12 -4.27
C ARG A 29 16.76 -8.53 -3.57
N ASP A 30 17.93 -8.66 -4.18
CA ASP A 30 19.20 -8.25 -3.56
C ASP A 30 19.28 -6.71 -3.44
N THR A 31 18.71 -5.99 -4.39
CA THR A 31 18.58 -4.53 -4.33
C THR A 31 17.69 -4.10 -3.16
N VAL A 32 16.52 -4.72 -3.00
CA VAL A 32 15.61 -4.41 -1.89
C VAL A 32 16.22 -4.82 -0.55
N ARG A 33 16.91 -5.97 -0.47
CA ARG A 33 17.66 -6.40 0.71
C ARG A 33 18.71 -5.36 1.13
N GLN A 34 19.49 -4.87 0.17
CA GLN A 34 20.50 -3.84 0.43
C GLN A 34 19.84 -2.55 0.95
N PHE A 35 18.76 -2.12 0.33
CA PHE A 35 17.98 -0.96 0.77
C PHE A 35 17.50 -1.14 2.23
N VAL A 36 16.92 -2.28 2.54
CA VAL A 36 16.44 -2.58 3.90
C VAL A 36 17.57 -2.53 4.91
N ALA A 37 18.73 -3.11 4.58
CA ALA A 37 19.89 -3.12 5.47
C ALA A 37 20.44 -1.73 5.75
N THR A 38 20.36 -0.80 4.78
CA THR A 38 20.94 0.56 4.91
C THR A 38 19.95 1.63 5.34
N GLU A 39 18.69 1.53 4.91
CA GLU A 39 17.69 2.61 5.07
C GLU A 39 16.59 2.27 6.10
N VAL A 40 16.42 1.00 6.46
CA VAL A 40 15.37 0.56 7.38
C VAL A 40 15.94 0.08 8.70
N VAL A 41 16.77 -0.96 8.68
CA VAL A 41 17.27 -1.64 9.89
C VAL A 41 17.92 -0.67 10.90
N PRO A 42 18.75 0.32 10.50
CA PRO A 42 19.34 1.25 11.46
C PRO A 42 18.36 2.16 12.20
N HIS A 43 17.14 2.32 11.67
CA HIS A 43 16.18 3.31 12.14
C HIS A 43 14.88 2.72 12.68
N VAL A 44 14.55 1.48 12.33
CA VAL A 44 13.25 0.87 12.61
C VAL A 44 12.93 0.77 14.10
N GLY A 45 13.93 0.61 14.96
CA GLY A 45 13.74 0.61 16.41
C GLY A 45 13.09 1.91 16.91
N ASP A 46 13.62 3.06 16.47
CA ASP A 46 13.09 4.37 16.82
C ASP A 46 11.70 4.59 16.21
N TRP A 47 11.48 4.17 14.96
CA TRP A 47 10.17 4.28 14.32
C TRP A 47 9.11 3.45 15.05
N PHE A 48 9.50 2.25 15.51
CA PHE A 48 8.61 1.38 16.27
C PHE A 48 8.25 2.00 17.63
N GLU A 49 9.23 2.50 18.39
CA GLU A 49 9.00 3.14 19.68
C GLU A 49 8.13 4.39 19.56
N GLN A 50 8.37 5.21 18.56
CA GLN A 50 7.63 6.44 18.29
C GLN A 50 6.28 6.19 17.60
N ALA A 51 6.01 4.96 17.16
CA ALA A 51 4.83 4.58 16.37
C ALA A 51 4.65 5.43 15.09
N THR A 52 5.75 5.70 14.38
CA THR A 52 5.80 6.54 13.19
C THR A 52 6.49 5.85 12.03
N LEU A 53 6.25 6.33 10.82
CA LEU A 53 6.98 5.94 9.61
C LEU A 53 7.28 7.21 8.81
N PRO A 54 8.56 7.52 8.52
CA PRO A 54 8.91 8.71 7.78
C PRO A 54 8.31 8.70 6.38
N ARG A 55 7.64 9.79 6.00
CA ARG A 55 7.01 9.93 4.68
C ARG A 55 8.04 9.83 3.54
N GLU A 56 9.26 10.30 3.78
CA GLU A 56 10.36 10.27 2.82
C GLU A 56 10.75 8.85 2.39
N LEU A 57 10.40 7.85 3.21
CA LEU A 57 10.62 6.46 2.86
C LEU A 57 9.84 6.05 1.60
N ALA A 58 8.65 6.61 1.39
CA ALA A 58 7.87 6.37 0.18
C ALA A 58 8.60 6.83 -1.08
N THR A 59 9.23 8.00 -1.05
CA THR A 59 10.01 8.51 -2.19
C THR A 59 11.26 7.66 -2.44
N LYS A 60 11.95 7.20 -1.40
CA LYS A 60 13.09 6.28 -1.54
C LYS A 60 12.66 4.94 -2.15
N LEU A 61 11.52 4.39 -1.72
CA LEU A 61 10.94 3.18 -2.29
C LEU A 61 10.47 3.38 -3.73
N GLY A 62 9.91 4.56 -4.04
CA GLY A 62 9.58 4.95 -5.41
C GLY A 62 10.80 4.98 -6.34
N ALA A 63 11.95 5.49 -5.86
CA ALA A 63 13.20 5.49 -6.61
C ALA A 63 13.72 4.07 -6.92
N LEU A 64 13.35 3.07 -6.14
CA LEU A 64 13.60 1.65 -6.43
C LEU A 64 12.55 1.00 -7.35
N ASN A 65 11.54 1.74 -7.78
CA ASN A 65 10.40 1.25 -8.57
C ASN A 65 9.61 0.11 -7.91
N VAL A 66 9.57 0.01 -6.57
CA VAL A 66 8.84 -1.05 -5.86
C VAL A 66 7.38 -0.67 -5.58
N LEU A 67 7.00 0.61 -5.69
CA LEU A 67 5.62 1.05 -5.50
C LEU A 67 4.78 0.73 -6.74
N GLY A 68 3.81 -0.19 -6.59
CA GLY A 68 3.00 -0.65 -7.70
C GLY A 68 3.77 -1.43 -8.77
N MET A 69 4.91 -2.03 -8.42
CA MET A 69 5.84 -2.67 -9.37
C MET A 69 5.23 -3.76 -10.27
N HIS A 70 4.14 -4.37 -9.84
CA HIS A 70 3.39 -5.39 -10.62
C HIS A 70 2.36 -4.79 -11.60
N LEU A 71 2.16 -3.46 -11.57
CA LEU A 71 1.27 -2.76 -12.49
C LEU A 71 2.01 -2.33 -13.75
N THR A 72 1.28 -2.17 -14.85
CA THR A 72 1.84 -1.73 -16.15
C THR A 72 1.38 -0.33 -16.52
N GLY A 73 2.26 0.44 -17.13
CA GLY A 73 1.98 1.83 -17.51
C GLY A 73 2.09 2.81 -16.33
N TYR A 74 1.85 4.07 -16.57
CA TYR A 74 1.81 5.16 -15.59
C TYR A 74 3.07 5.26 -14.70
N GLY A 75 4.24 4.87 -15.22
CA GLY A 75 5.50 4.88 -14.47
C GLY A 75 5.74 3.66 -13.58
N CYS A 76 4.85 2.67 -13.58
CA CYS A 76 5.03 1.41 -12.88
C CYS A 76 5.93 0.45 -13.65
N ALA A 77 6.71 -0.39 -12.94
CA ALA A 77 7.75 -1.24 -13.53
C ALA A 77 7.21 -2.43 -14.35
N GLY A 78 6.03 -2.96 -14.04
CA GLY A 78 5.43 -4.09 -14.76
C GLY A 78 6.15 -5.43 -14.50
N THR A 79 6.70 -5.63 -13.30
CA THR A 79 7.47 -6.83 -12.94
C THR A 79 6.59 -8.04 -12.67
N SER A 80 7.22 -9.24 -12.58
CA SER A 80 6.53 -10.48 -12.25
C SER A 80 5.94 -10.48 -10.83
N ALA A 81 4.94 -11.32 -10.59
CA ALA A 81 4.40 -11.55 -9.25
C ALA A 81 5.45 -12.13 -8.29
N THR A 82 6.39 -12.95 -8.81
CA THR A 82 7.53 -13.48 -8.05
C THR A 82 8.43 -12.35 -7.59
N ALA A 83 8.82 -11.41 -8.47
CA ALA A 83 9.64 -10.26 -8.13
C ALA A 83 8.97 -9.40 -7.05
N TYR A 84 7.65 -9.16 -7.16
CA TYR A 84 6.89 -8.45 -6.12
C TYR A 84 6.90 -9.21 -4.78
N GLY A 85 6.70 -10.52 -4.80
CA GLY A 85 6.78 -11.36 -3.61
C GLY A 85 8.14 -11.30 -2.93
N LEU A 86 9.23 -11.36 -3.70
CA LEU A 86 10.60 -11.25 -3.20
C LEU A 86 10.88 -9.87 -2.59
N ALA A 87 10.44 -8.80 -3.25
CA ALA A 87 10.57 -7.46 -2.70
C ALA A 87 9.81 -7.33 -1.36
N CYS A 88 8.57 -7.83 -1.29
CA CYS A 88 7.79 -7.84 -0.06
C CYS A 88 8.46 -8.67 1.05
N MET A 89 9.08 -9.81 0.72
CA MET A 89 9.80 -10.65 1.68
C MET A 89 10.99 -9.91 2.30
N GLU A 90 11.78 -9.21 1.52
CA GLU A 90 12.92 -8.45 2.01
C GLU A 90 12.49 -7.22 2.85
N LEU A 91 11.42 -6.54 2.44
CA LEU A 91 10.84 -5.44 3.21
C LEU A 91 10.29 -5.93 4.57
N GLU A 92 9.58 -7.07 4.57
CA GLU A 92 9.07 -7.71 5.78
C GLU A 92 10.19 -8.12 6.74
N ALA A 93 11.33 -8.59 6.23
CA ALA A 93 12.51 -8.91 7.03
C ALA A 93 13.09 -7.70 7.76
N GLY A 94 12.90 -6.49 7.21
CA GLY A 94 13.23 -5.24 7.89
C GLY A 94 12.19 -4.82 8.92
N ASP A 95 10.96 -4.64 8.48
CA ASP A 95 9.80 -4.34 9.33
C ASP A 95 8.49 -4.52 8.58
N SER A 96 7.51 -5.15 9.21
CA SER A 96 6.16 -5.35 8.67
C SER A 96 5.43 -4.04 8.33
N GLY A 97 5.73 -2.93 9.00
CA GLY A 97 5.16 -1.61 8.71
C GLY A 97 5.64 -1.07 7.37
N VAL A 98 6.92 -1.26 7.05
CA VAL A 98 7.51 -0.86 5.76
C VAL A 98 6.91 -1.70 4.62
N ARG A 99 6.83 -3.02 4.79
CA ARG A 99 6.15 -3.88 3.80
C ARG A 99 4.68 -3.50 3.65
N SER A 100 4.00 -3.16 4.75
CA SER A 100 2.60 -2.75 4.74
C SER A 100 2.39 -1.46 3.95
N LEU A 101 3.27 -0.46 4.10
CA LEU A 101 3.25 0.76 3.29
C LEU A 101 3.27 0.41 1.79
N VAL A 102 4.21 -0.43 1.35
CA VAL A 102 4.37 -0.81 -0.08
C VAL A 102 3.16 -1.58 -0.59
N SER A 103 2.65 -2.54 0.20
CA SER A 103 1.53 -3.37 -0.23
C SER A 103 0.21 -2.59 -0.30
N VAL A 104 -0.06 -1.71 0.65
CA VAL A 104 -1.26 -0.86 0.63
C VAL A 104 -1.18 0.16 -0.51
N GLN A 105 0.00 0.78 -0.71
CA GLN A 105 0.23 1.68 -1.83
C GLN A 105 -0.04 0.98 -3.17
N GLY A 106 0.68 -0.12 -3.46
CA GLY A 106 0.70 -0.76 -4.76
C GLY A 106 -0.48 -1.68 -5.01
N SER A 107 -0.73 -2.65 -4.10
CA SER A 107 -1.69 -3.73 -4.34
C SER A 107 -3.13 -3.37 -3.99
N LEU A 108 -3.37 -2.31 -3.23
CA LEU A 108 -4.70 -1.86 -2.85
C LEU A 108 -5.04 -0.52 -3.51
N ALA A 109 -4.39 0.57 -3.12
CA ALA A 109 -4.75 1.91 -3.59
C ALA A 109 -4.46 2.08 -5.09
N MET A 110 -3.20 1.87 -5.53
CA MET A 110 -2.83 1.99 -6.94
C MET A 110 -3.57 0.96 -7.81
N PHE A 111 -3.69 -0.29 -7.35
CA PHE A 111 -4.40 -1.33 -8.12
C PHE A 111 -5.87 -0.97 -8.34
N ALA A 112 -6.57 -0.45 -7.34
CA ALA A 112 -7.97 -0.03 -7.49
C ALA A 112 -8.11 1.09 -8.51
N ILE A 113 -7.24 2.11 -8.45
CA ILE A 113 -7.21 3.21 -9.42
C ILE A 113 -6.86 2.69 -10.82
N TRP A 114 -5.82 1.86 -10.94
CA TRP A 114 -5.36 1.28 -12.21
C TRP A 114 -6.46 0.45 -12.89
N LYS A 115 -7.16 -0.36 -12.11
CA LYS A 115 -8.17 -1.31 -12.64
C LYS A 115 -9.50 -0.63 -12.96
N TRP A 116 -9.93 0.33 -12.14
CA TRP A 116 -11.30 0.83 -12.15
C TRP A 116 -11.42 2.35 -12.29
N GLY A 117 -10.34 3.09 -12.13
CA GLY A 117 -10.32 4.54 -12.29
C GLY A 117 -10.56 4.98 -13.74
N SER A 118 -11.04 6.19 -13.91
CA SER A 118 -11.07 6.85 -15.22
C SER A 118 -9.63 7.13 -15.70
N GLU A 119 -9.45 7.36 -17.00
CA GLU A 119 -8.11 7.70 -17.53
C GLU A 119 -7.55 8.98 -16.90
N GLU A 120 -8.41 9.94 -16.57
CA GLU A 120 -8.03 11.17 -15.86
C GLU A 120 -7.55 10.86 -14.44
N GLN A 121 -8.26 10.03 -13.70
CA GLN A 121 -7.87 9.59 -12.34
C GLN A 121 -6.54 8.83 -12.37
N LYS A 122 -6.37 7.92 -13.33
CA LYS A 122 -5.13 7.16 -13.51
C LYS A 122 -3.95 8.08 -13.82
N ALA A 123 -4.12 8.99 -14.78
CA ALA A 123 -3.07 9.95 -15.18
C ALA A 123 -2.71 10.92 -14.05
N THR A 124 -3.67 11.30 -13.21
CA THR A 124 -3.46 12.20 -12.07
C THR A 124 -2.70 11.53 -10.92
N TRP A 125 -3.08 10.30 -10.56
CA TRP A 125 -2.61 9.67 -9.34
C TRP A 125 -1.47 8.69 -9.53
N LEU A 126 -1.56 7.78 -10.52
CA LEU A 126 -0.63 6.65 -10.60
C LEU A 126 0.85 7.05 -10.78
N PRO A 127 1.21 8.01 -11.65
CA PRO A 127 2.62 8.40 -11.80
C PRO A 127 3.22 8.96 -10.50
N ARG A 128 2.47 9.79 -9.79
CA ARG A 128 2.89 10.38 -8.51
C ARG A 128 2.96 9.34 -7.40
N MET A 129 2.07 8.34 -7.43
CA MET A 129 2.07 7.23 -6.48
C MET A 129 3.21 6.25 -6.75
N ALA A 130 3.58 6.01 -8.01
CA ALA A 130 4.70 5.15 -8.39
C ALA A 130 6.04 5.73 -7.93
N THR A 131 6.19 7.05 -7.94
CA THR A 131 7.40 7.76 -7.46
C THR A 131 7.41 7.98 -5.94
N GLY A 132 6.30 7.69 -5.23
CA GLY A 132 6.16 7.97 -3.81
C GLY A 132 5.93 9.45 -3.47
N GLU A 133 5.73 10.32 -4.46
CA GLU A 133 5.30 11.71 -4.28
C GLU A 133 3.91 11.77 -3.64
N ALA A 134 2.99 10.91 -4.10
CA ALA A 134 1.68 10.76 -3.52
C ALA A 134 1.53 9.38 -2.83
N ILE A 135 0.94 9.39 -1.64
CA ILE A 135 0.63 8.19 -0.87
C ILE A 135 -0.87 7.94 -0.92
N GLY A 136 -1.24 6.68 -1.15
CA GLY A 136 -2.62 6.22 -1.10
C GLY A 136 -2.91 5.38 0.14
N CYS A 137 -4.18 5.38 0.54
CA CYS A 137 -4.73 4.41 1.49
C CYS A 137 -6.01 3.77 0.94
N PHE A 138 -6.49 2.73 1.63
CA PHE A 138 -7.60 1.90 1.14
C PHE A 138 -8.62 1.67 2.25
N GLY A 139 -9.73 2.40 2.19
CA GLY A 139 -10.80 2.41 3.18
C GLY A 139 -11.92 1.43 2.82
N LEU A 140 -11.76 0.15 3.18
CA LEU A 140 -12.78 -0.88 3.01
C LEU A 140 -13.41 -1.30 4.34
N THR A 141 -12.59 -1.75 5.29
CA THR A 141 -13.00 -2.27 6.60
C THR A 141 -13.69 -1.21 7.44
N GLU A 142 -14.76 -1.59 8.12
CA GLU A 142 -15.51 -0.76 9.08
C GLU A 142 -15.46 -1.41 10.48
N PRO A 143 -15.79 -0.65 11.54
CA PRO A 143 -15.84 -1.22 12.89
C PRO A 143 -16.70 -2.49 13.00
N ASP A 144 -17.83 -2.53 12.28
CA ASP A 144 -18.80 -3.65 12.31
C ASP A 144 -18.75 -4.54 11.05
N ALA A 145 -17.89 -4.24 10.07
CA ALA A 145 -17.83 -4.94 8.78
C ALA A 145 -16.38 -5.17 8.35
N GLY A 146 -15.75 -6.24 8.83
CA GLY A 146 -14.39 -6.65 8.48
C GLY A 146 -14.38 -7.79 7.47
N SER A 147 -14.61 -9.04 7.96
CA SER A 147 -14.60 -10.25 7.11
C SER A 147 -15.73 -10.30 6.09
N ASP A 148 -16.81 -9.60 6.34
CA ASP A 148 -17.87 -9.36 5.38
C ASP A 148 -17.96 -7.87 5.01
N PRO A 149 -17.11 -7.38 4.07
CA PRO A 149 -17.16 -5.99 3.63
C PRO A 149 -18.44 -5.66 2.87
N GLY A 150 -19.16 -6.68 2.37
CA GLY A 150 -20.47 -6.52 1.76
C GLY A 150 -21.54 -5.95 2.72
N SER A 151 -21.36 -6.08 4.02
CA SER A 151 -22.26 -5.52 5.04
C SER A 151 -21.92 -4.08 5.46
N MET A 152 -20.98 -3.41 4.77
CA MET A 152 -20.56 -2.04 5.10
C MET A 152 -21.76 -1.08 5.24
N ARG A 153 -21.62 -0.11 6.15
CA ARG A 153 -22.62 0.93 6.42
C ARG A 153 -22.30 2.28 5.80
N THR A 154 -21.03 2.53 5.47
CA THR A 154 -20.61 3.76 4.75
C THR A 154 -21.44 3.91 3.48
N ARG A 155 -22.04 5.08 3.30
CA ARG A 155 -22.94 5.40 2.18
C ARG A 155 -22.41 6.59 1.39
N ALA A 156 -22.67 6.56 0.09
CA ALA A 156 -22.50 7.70 -0.79
C ALA A 156 -23.83 7.97 -1.51
N ARG A 157 -24.28 9.22 -1.46
CA ARG A 157 -25.46 9.70 -2.20
C ARG A 157 -25.03 10.71 -3.25
N ARG A 158 -25.74 10.75 -4.37
CA ARG A 158 -25.56 11.79 -5.38
C ARG A 158 -25.91 13.15 -4.81
N ASP A 159 -25.12 14.18 -5.15
CA ASP A 159 -25.39 15.57 -4.85
C ASP A 159 -24.90 16.45 -6.01
N GLY A 160 -25.80 16.86 -6.86
CA GLY A 160 -25.48 17.52 -8.14
C GLY A 160 -24.60 16.60 -9.01
N ASP A 161 -23.46 17.13 -9.45
CA ASP A 161 -22.49 16.38 -10.27
C ASP A 161 -21.50 15.56 -9.41
N GLY A 162 -21.59 15.64 -8.07
CA GLY A 162 -20.70 14.96 -7.14
C GLY A 162 -21.41 13.94 -6.26
N TRP A 163 -20.73 13.61 -5.17
CA TRP A 163 -21.19 12.67 -4.16
C TRP A 163 -20.95 13.20 -2.75
N VAL A 164 -21.80 12.82 -1.83
CA VAL A 164 -21.65 13.06 -0.40
C VAL A 164 -21.45 11.71 0.29
N LEU A 165 -20.30 11.54 0.98
CA LEU A 165 -19.98 10.35 1.73
C LEU A 165 -20.24 10.54 3.23
N ASN A 166 -20.88 9.52 3.83
CA ASN A 166 -21.10 9.43 5.26
C ASN A 166 -20.75 8.03 5.76
N GLY A 167 -19.96 7.96 6.83
CA GLY A 167 -19.58 6.70 7.48
C GLY A 167 -18.15 6.69 7.98
N GLN A 168 -17.73 5.55 8.51
CA GLN A 168 -16.42 5.38 9.13
C GLN A 168 -15.72 4.13 8.63
N LYS A 169 -14.42 4.24 8.34
CA LYS A 169 -13.52 3.11 8.07
C LYS A 169 -12.54 2.94 9.22
N MET A 170 -12.07 1.72 9.44
CA MET A 170 -11.21 1.37 10.57
C MET A 170 -10.00 0.54 10.13
N TRP A 171 -8.90 0.70 10.84
CA TRP A 171 -7.63 -0.01 10.60
C TRP A 171 -6.98 0.33 9.26
N ILE A 172 -7.06 1.61 8.86
CA ILE A 172 -6.59 2.04 7.55
C ILE A 172 -5.12 2.42 7.60
N THR A 173 -4.29 1.54 7.04
CA THR A 173 -2.86 1.77 6.85
C THR A 173 -2.63 2.98 5.94
N ASN A 174 -1.63 3.79 6.24
CA ASN A 174 -1.26 5.03 5.57
C ASN A 174 -2.29 6.18 5.70
N GLY A 175 -3.45 6.01 6.33
CA GLY A 175 -4.51 7.01 6.31
C GLY A 175 -4.06 8.39 6.80
N THR A 176 -3.24 8.46 7.85
CA THR A 176 -2.72 9.74 8.40
C THR A 176 -1.76 10.46 7.45
N ILE A 177 -1.08 9.74 6.56
CA ILE A 177 -0.07 10.29 5.63
C ILE A 177 -0.53 10.28 4.17
N ALA A 178 -1.71 9.69 3.86
CA ALA A 178 -2.22 9.57 2.50
C ALA A 178 -2.58 10.93 1.89
N ASP A 179 -2.33 11.08 0.59
CA ASP A 179 -2.78 12.21 -0.23
C ASP A 179 -4.12 11.92 -0.90
N VAL A 180 -4.42 10.64 -1.08
CA VAL A 180 -5.69 10.15 -1.61
C VAL A 180 -6.12 8.89 -0.88
N ALA A 181 -7.39 8.81 -0.50
CA ALA A 181 -8.01 7.60 0.02
C ALA A 181 -8.93 6.98 -1.04
N VAL A 182 -8.78 5.67 -1.28
CA VAL A 182 -9.80 4.89 -1.99
C VAL A 182 -10.82 4.44 -0.95
N VAL A 183 -12.00 5.03 -0.94
CA VAL A 183 -13.05 4.74 0.05
C VAL A 183 -14.20 3.99 -0.63
N TRP A 184 -14.51 2.80 -0.12
CA TRP A 184 -15.62 2.00 -0.59
C TRP A 184 -16.89 2.36 0.17
N ALA A 185 -17.97 2.63 -0.57
CA ALA A 185 -19.25 3.02 0.01
C ALA A 185 -20.42 2.40 -0.76
N ARG A 186 -21.55 2.23 -0.08
CA ARG A 186 -22.81 1.83 -0.71
C ARG A 186 -23.45 3.03 -1.40
N THR A 187 -23.92 2.78 -2.60
CA THR A 187 -24.84 3.66 -3.35
C THR A 187 -26.15 2.91 -3.60
N ASP A 188 -27.13 3.59 -4.19
CA ASP A 188 -28.38 2.94 -4.63
C ASP A 188 -28.14 1.90 -5.74
N GLU A 189 -27.02 2.00 -6.46
CA GLU A 189 -26.62 1.09 -7.55
C GLU A 189 -25.65 -0.02 -7.09
N GLY A 190 -25.33 -0.12 -5.79
CA GLY A 190 -24.39 -1.07 -5.23
C GLY A 190 -23.15 -0.42 -4.62
N VAL A 191 -22.12 -1.23 -4.34
CA VAL A 191 -20.87 -0.74 -3.75
C VAL A 191 -19.98 -0.13 -4.84
N ARG A 192 -19.44 1.07 -4.56
CA ARG A 192 -18.50 1.78 -5.43
C ARG A 192 -17.29 2.28 -4.66
N GLY A 193 -16.18 2.47 -5.38
CA GLY A 193 -14.96 3.10 -4.86
C GLY A 193 -14.93 4.58 -5.19
N PHE A 194 -14.54 5.40 -4.22
CA PHE A 194 -14.42 6.85 -4.34
C PHE A 194 -12.99 7.28 -4.06
N LEU A 195 -12.43 8.16 -4.90
CA LEU A 195 -11.16 8.79 -4.64
C LEU A 195 -11.40 10.07 -3.83
N VAL A 196 -10.94 10.06 -2.59
CA VAL A 196 -11.11 11.18 -1.66
C VAL A 196 -9.74 11.82 -1.42
N PRO A 197 -9.45 12.98 -2.04
CA PRO A 197 -8.19 13.69 -1.82
C PRO A 197 -8.06 14.18 -0.37
N ARG A 198 -6.81 14.30 0.10
CA ARG A 198 -6.53 14.96 1.38
C ARG A 198 -7.09 16.37 1.39
N GLY A 199 -7.71 16.76 2.50
CA GLY A 199 -8.31 18.10 2.67
C GLY A 199 -9.72 18.23 2.08
N THR A 200 -10.32 17.15 1.60
CA THR A 200 -11.76 17.13 1.22
C THR A 200 -12.59 17.59 2.42
N PRO A 201 -13.46 18.62 2.26
CA PRO A 201 -14.36 19.06 3.34
C PRO A 201 -15.22 17.91 3.85
N GLY A 202 -15.36 17.79 5.18
CA GLY A 202 -16.10 16.71 5.82
C GLY A 202 -15.35 15.35 5.88
N PHE A 203 -14.06 15.30 5.48
CA PHE A 203 -13.26 14.08 5.54
C PHE A 203 -12.06 14.22 6.46
N SER A 204 -11.85 13.25 7.36
CA SER A 204 -10.71 13.22 8.29
C SER A 204 -10.14 11.81 8.45
N ALA A 205 -8.91 11.73 8.94
CA ALA A 205 -8.18 10.49 9.15
C ALA A 205 -7.51 10.46 10.54
N PRO A 206 -8.28 10.37 11.64
CA PRO A 206 -7.71 10.34 12.99
C PRO A 206 -6.90 9.08 13.24
N GLU A 207 -5.72 9.25 13.85
CA GLU A 207 -4.78 8.17 14.10
C GLU A 207 -5.27 7.20 15.18
N ILE A 208 -4.99 5.90 14.98
CA ILE A 208 -5.20 4.84 15.97
C ILE A 208 -3.90 4.65 16.76
N HIS A 209 -3.93 5.04 18.03
CA HIS A 209 -2.79 4.94 18.94
C HIS A 209 -2.75 3.62 19.74
N LYS A 210 -1.64 3.39 20.45
CA LYS A 210 -1.44 2.30 21.41
C LYS A 210 -1.58 0.89 20.81
N LYS A 211 -1.20 0.72 19.54
CA LYS A 211 -1.10 -0.60 18.93
C LYS A 211 -0.01 -1.43 19.64
N LEU A 212 -0.26 -2.72 19.81
CA LEU A 212 0.70 -3.65 20.43
C LEU A 212 1.77 -4.12 19.45
N SER A 213 1.45 -4.14 18.15
CA SER A 213 2.34 -4.56 17.06
C SER A 213 2.18 -3.63 15.86
N LEU A 214 3.02 -3.80 14.82
CA LEU A 214 3.00 -2.97 13.62
C LEU A 214 3.03 -1.46 13.95
N ARG A 215 3.82 -1.09 14.96
CA ARG A 215 3.82 0.28 15.47
C ARG A 215 4.40 1.27 14.47
N ALA A 216 5.40 0.85 13.68
CA ALA A 216 5.92 1.63 12.57
C ALA A 216 4.96 1.74 11.36
N SER A 217 3.84 0.99 11.34
CA SER A 217 2.79 1.17 10.35
C SER A 217 1.77 2.19 10.85
N VAL A 218 1.77 3.39 10.31
CA VAL A 218 0.76 4.41 10.66
C VAL A 218 -0.64 3.94 10.24
N THR A 219 -1.57 4.00 11.17
CA THR A 219 -2.92 3.44 11.00
C THR A 219 -3.97 4.41 11.52
N SER A 220 -5.06 4.57 10.79
CA SER A 220 -6.12 5.52 11.15
C SER A 220 -7.52 4.92 11.07
N LEU A 221 -8.49 5.67 11.57
CA LEU A 221 -9.85 5.68 11.06
C LEU A 221 -9.87 6.51 9.76
N LEU A 222 -10.95 6.42 8.99
CA LEU A 222 -11.35 7.43 8.02
C LEU A 222 -12.78 7.79 8.33
N ASP A 223 -13.04 9.05 8.63
CA ASP A 223 -14.37 9.55 8.95
C ASP A 223 -14.87 10.46 7.84
N GLY A 224 -16.04 10.12 7.30
CA GLY A 224 -16.81 10.96 6.38
C GLY A 224 -18.05 11.49 7.09
N ASP A 225 -18.15 12.80 7.22
CA ASP A 225 -19.28 13.56 7.74
C ASP A 225 -19.67 14.60 6.69
N ASP A 226 -20.64 14.22 5.87
CA ASP A 226 -21.03 14.95 4.64
C ASP A 226 -19.81 15.28 3.73
N ALA A 227 -18.88 14.33 3.58
CA ALA A 227 -17.67 14.54 2.81
C ALA A 227 -17.99 14.73 1.31
N GLN A 228 -17.59 15.88 0.77
CA GLN A 228 -17.89 16.28 -0.61
C GLN A 228 -16.86 15.69 -1.58
N VAL A 229 -17.27 14.75 -2.41
CA VAL A 229 -16.39 14.08 -3.37
C VAL A 229 -16.84 14.40 -4.80
N PRO A 230 -15.91 14.81 -5.68
CA PRO A 230 -16.26 15.04 -7.09
C PRO A 230 -16.73 13.74 -7.77
N ALA A 231 -17.38 13.88 -8.93
CA ALA A 231 -17.90 12.77 -9.72
C ALA A 231 -16.79 11.89 -10.28
#